data_9b69bbb30a61d8d3c5768598658c1d05
#
_entry.id   9b69bbb30a61d8d3c5768598658c1d05
#
_cell.length_a   1.000
_cell.length_b   1.000
_cell.length_c   1.000
_cell.angle_alpha   90.00
_cell.angle_beta   90.00
_cell.angle_gamma   90.00
#
_symmetry.space_group_name_H-M   'P 1'
#
loop_
_entity.id
_entity.type
_entity.pdbx_description
1 polymer ?
#
loop_
_entity_poly.entity_id
_entity_poly.type
_entity_poly.pdbx_seq_one_letter_code
_entity_poly.pdbx_strand_id
1 'polypeptide(L)'
;MNQFFMQFINGLNIGSIYALIALGYTMVYGIAKLINFAHGDVIMVGAYISFISMKFGLPWWLAVIISIVVCAVLGVVMEKVAYKPLRNASRISLLITAIGISYLLQNLFQLIFGANPQPYHAFITLPALNLGGISIQANYYITFSVSVLLMILLTLFVNKTTMGKAMRAVSEDEGAAKLMGINVDTTISLTFAIGCALAAIAGILYANCYPMINPTLGSLPGIKAFIAAVLGGIGSIPGAVLGAFILGMVEAMTKAYISSQLTD
;
A
#
# COMPACT_ATOMS: atom_id res chain seq x y z
N MET A 1 14.20 -14.50 -26.24
CA MET A 1 14.86 -13.64 -25.24
C MET A 1 14.03 -12.39 -24.92
N ASN A 2 13.56 -11.63 -25.89
CA ASN A 2 12.79 -10.40 -25.63
C ASN A 2 11.53 -10.61 -24.77
N GLN A 3 10.82 -11.72 -24.95
CA GLN A 3 9.61 -12.03 -24.14
C GLN A 3 9.95 -12.26 -22.67
N PHE A 4 11.04 -12.96 -22.36
CA PHE A 4 11.49 -13.17 -20.97
C PHE A 4 11.84 -11.84 -20.29
N PHE A 5 12.61 -10.97 -20.95
CA PHE A 5 12.94 -9.66 -20.40
C PHE A 5 11.71 -8.77 -20.20
N MET A 6 10.74 -8.85 -21.11
CA MET A 6 9.48 -8.13 -20.98
C MET A 6 8.69 -8.59 -19.75
N GLN A 7 8.62 -9.91 -19.51
CA GLN A 7 7.95 -10.45 -18.31
C GLN A 7 8.73 -10.16 -17.03
N PHE A 8 10.04 -10.11 -17.08
CA PHE A 8 10.87 -9.68 -15.97
C PHE A 8 10.55 -8.24 -15.56
N ILE A 9 10.45 -7.32 -16.52
CA ILE A 9 10.08 -5.91 -16.29
C ILE A 9 8.64 -5.81 -15.77
N ASN A 10 7.69 -6.59 -16.32
CA ASN A 10 6.33 -6.67 -15.81
C ASN A 10 6.30 -7.14 -14.34
N GLY A 11 7.08 -8.16 -14.01
CA GLY A 11 7.21 -8.66 -12.63
C GLY A 11 7.78 -7.63 -11.68
N LEU A 12 8.77 -6.84 -12.12
CA LEU A 12 9.30 -5.72 -11.33
C LEU A 12 8.24 -4.63 -11.10
N ASN A 13 7.42 -4.32 -12.11
CA ASN A 13 6.34 -3.33 -11.95
C ASN A 13 5.28 -3.80 -10.96
N ILE A 14 4.78 -5.03 -11.11
CA ILE A 14 3.80 -5.63 -10.19
C ILE A 14 4.39 -5.71 -8.78
N GLY A 15 5.62 -6.21 -8.66
CA GLY A 15 6.34 -6.30 -7.41
C GLY A 15 6.56 -4.95 -6.73
N SER A 16 6.77 -3.88 -7.50
CA SER A 16 6.90 -2.51 -6.98
C SER A 16 5.61 -2.01 -6.34
N ILE A 17 4.46 -2.29 -6.94
CA ILE A 17 3.16 -1.95 -6.37
C ILE A 17 2.92 -2.73 -5.09
N TYR A 18 3.16 -4.05 -5.12
CA TYR A 18 3.04 -4.88 -3.92
C TYR A 18 4.02 -4.46 -2.82
N ALA A 19 5.22 -4.00 -3.17
CA ALA A 19 6.19 -3.51 -2.21
C ALA A 19 5.69 -2.27 -1.47
N LEU A 20 5.08 -1.30 -2.16
CA LEU A 20 4.50 -0.12 -1.53
C LEU A 20 3.38 -0.48 -0.55
N ILE A 21 2.51 -1.40 -0.93
CA ILE A 21 1.42 -1.89 -0.08
C ILE A 21 1.99 -2.67 1.11
N ALA A 22 2.95 -3.57 0.86
CA ALA A 22 3.60 -4.38 1.87
C ALA A 22 4.39 -3.54 2.89
N LEU A 23 4.96 -2.40 2.47
CA LEU A 23 5.58 -1.43 3.37
C LEU A 23 4.57 -0.89 4.39
N GLY A 24 3.35 -0.56 3.95
CA GLY A 24 2.29 -0.12 4.85
C GLY A 24 1.86 -1.20 5.83
N TYR A 25 1.66 -2.43 5.38
CA TYR A 25 1.38 -3.58 6.27
C TYR A 25 2.50 -3.81 7.27
N THR A 26 3.73 -3.82 6.80
CA THR A 26 4.92 -4.08 7.63
C THR A 26 5.12 -2.99 8.68
N MET A 27 4.84 -1.73 8.35
CA MET A 27 4.89 -0.63 9.32
C MET A 27 3.86 -0.83 10.44
N VAL A 28 2.60 -1.06 10.08
CA VAL A 28 1.52 -1.20 11.07
C VAL A 28 1.73 -2.44 11.91
N TYR A 29 1.98 -3.59 11.30
CA TYR A 29 2.18 -4.83 12.05
C TYR A 29 3.48 -4.81 12.86
N GLY A 30 4.57 -4.31 12.30
CA GLY A 30 5.87 -4.28 12.96
C GLY A 30 5.84 -3.48 14.27
N ILE A 31 5.01 -2.43 14.33
CA ILE A 31 4.99 -1.50 15.47
C ILE A 31 3.78 -1.75 16.37
N ALA A 32 2.58 -1.82 15.80
CA ALA A 32 1.35 -1.99 16.57
C ALA A 32 0.97 -3.46 16.81
N LYS A 33 1.66 -4.43 16.18
CA LYS A 33 1.38 -5.87 16.21
C LYS A 33 -0.06 -6.21 15.79
N LEU A 34 -0.69 -5.35 15.01
CA LEU A 34 -2.06 -5.47 14.53
C LEU A 34 -2.08 -5.71 13.03
N ILE A 35 -2.87 -6.70 12.59
CA ILE A 35 -3.10 -6.93 11.17
C ILE A 35 -4.30 -6.09 10.72
N ASN A 36 -4.06 -5.15 9.81
CA ASN A 36 -5.10 -4.28 9.24
C ASN A 36 -5.52 -4.77 7.85
N PHE A 37 -6.50 -5.67 7.76
CA PHE A 37 -7.01 -6.12 6.45
C PHE A 37 -7.71 -5.01 5.65
N ALA A 38 -8.21 -3.96 6.30
CA ALA A 38 -8.76 -2.79 5.60
C ALA A 38 -7.69 -1.96 4.86
N HIS A 39 -6.38 -2.28 5.04
CA HIS A 39 -5.30 -1.57 4.36
C HIS A 39 -5.39 -1.68 2.83
N GLY A 40 -5.86 -2.83 2.30
CA GLY A 40 -6.15 -2.99 0.89
C GLY A 40 -7.20 -1.98 0.40
N ASP A 41 -8.24 -1.72 1.19
CA ASP A 41 -9.29 -0.78 0.79
C ASP A 41 -8.85 0.69 0.87
N VAL A 42 -7.84 1.00 1.67
CA VAL A 42 -7.21 2.34 1.65
C VAL A 42 -6.53 2.61 0.30
N ILE A 43 -6.04 1.58 -0.39
CA ILE A 43 -5.52 1.68 -1.77
C ILE A 43 -6.62 2.19 -2.70
N MET A 44 -7.81 1.59 -2.62
CA MET A 44 -8.99 1.98 -3.36
C MET A 44 -9.38 3.43 -3.02
N VAL A 45 -9.45 3.78 -1.73
CA VAL A 45 -9.74 5.16 -1.29
C VAL A 45 -8.75 6.14 -1.92
N GLY A 46 -7.46 5.84 -1.90
CA GLY A 46 -6.41 6.67 -2.50
C GLY A 46 -6.61 6.91 -4.00
N ALA A 47 -6.94 5.84 -4.75
CA ALA A 47 -7.24 5.93 -6.16
C ALA A 47 -8.50 6.78 -6.44
N TYR A 48 -9.58 6.58 -5.67
CA TYR A 48 -10.81 7.37 -5.83
C TYR A 48 -10.65 8.84 -5.46
N ILE A 49 -9.93 9.18 -4.38
CA ILE A 49 -9.68 10.58 -4.01
C ILE A 49 -8.88 11.30 -5.08
N SER A 50 -7.85 10.66 -5.64
CA SER A 50 -7.10 11.25 -6.76
C SER A 50 -7.97 11.41 -8.01
N PHE A 51 -8.80 10.42 -8.33
CA PHE A 51 -9.77 10.47 -9.44
C PHE A 51 -10.74 11.64 -9.30
N ILE A 52 -11.36 11.79 -8.12
CA ILE A 52 -12.31 12.85 -7.84
C ILE A 52 -11.63 14.22 -7.94
N SER A 53 -10.44 14.37 -7.35
CA SER A 53 -9.67 15.60 -7.37
C SER A 53 -9.36 16.05 -8.79
N MET A 54 -8.95 15.12 -9.66
CA MET A 54 -8.72 15.40 -11.08
C MET A 54 -10.01 15.71 -11.85
N LYS A 55 -11.11 15.04 -11.51
CA LYS A 55 -12.44 15.31 -12.10
C LYS A 55 -12.94 16.73 -11.78
N PHE A 56 -12.56 17.29 -10.63
CA PHE A 56 -12.81 18.69 -10.25
C PHE A 56 -11.84 19.68 -10.93
N GLY A 57 -10.99 19.24 -11.85
CA GLY A 57 -10.05 20.07 -12.59
C GLY A 57 -8.77 20.42 -11.82
N LEU A 58 -8.50 19.77 -10.70
CA LEU A 58 -7.25 19.99 -9.98
C LEU A 58 -6.07 19.34 -10.73
N PRO A 59 -4.88 19.97 -10.70
CA PRO A 59 -3.68 19.38 -11.32
C PRO A 59 -3.29 18.08 -10.62
N TRP A 60 -2.72 17.14 -11.37
CA TRP A 60 -2.39 15.79 -10.89
C TRP A 60 -1.54 15.79 -9.60
N TRP A 61 -0.57 16.69 -9.47
CA TRP A 61 0.28 16.77 -8.28
C TRP A 61 -0.49 17.14 -7.02
N LEU A 62 -1.50 18.03 -7.14
CA LEU A 62 -2.37 18.41 -6.02
C LEU A 62 -3.32 17.25 -5.67
N ALA A 63 -3.84 16.54 -6.68
CA ALA A 63 -4.66 15.34 -6.49
C ALA A 63 -3.89 14.25 -5.70
N VAL A 64 -2.61 14.06 -5.99
CA VAL A 64 -1.73 13.14 -5.25
C VAL A 64 -1.58 13.58 -3.78
N ILE A 65 -1.29 14.86 -3.54
CA ILE A 65 -1.13 15.39 -2.17
C ILE A 65 -2.42 15.24 -1.37
N ILE A 66 -3.56 15.61 -1.94
CA ILE A 66 -4.87 15.49 -1.28
C ILE A 66 -5.15 14.02 -0.95
N SER A 67 -4.90 13.11 -1.88
CA SER A 67 -5.10 11.68 -1.65
C SER A 67 -4.23 11.16 -0.49
N ILE A 68 -2.95 11.52 -0.44
CA ILE A 68 -2.04 11.15 0.65
C ILE A 68 -2.55 11.69 1.99
N VAL A 69 -2.94 12.96 2.05
CA VAL A 69 -3.42 13.58 3.30
C VAL A 69 -4.73 12.95 3.76
N VAL A 70 -5.69 12.76 2.86
CA VAL A 70 -6.99 12.15 3.20
C VAL A 70 -6.80 10.72 3.69
N CYS A 71 -5.98 9.91 3.03
CA CYS A 71 -5.70 8.55 3.46
C CYS A 71 -4.90 8.49 4.77
N ALA A 72 -3.98 9.42 5.01
CA ALA A 72 -3.28 9.53 6.29
C ALA A 72 -4.25 9.85 7.44
N VAL A 73 -5.16 10.80 7.24
CA VAL A 73 -6.22 11.13 8.20
C VAL A 73 -7.15 9.95 8.42
N LEU A 74 -7.57 9.26 7.33
CA LEU A 74 -8.37 8.05 7.42
C LEU A 74 -7.67 6.97 8.28
N GLY A 75 -6.37 6.79 8.10
CA GLY A 75 -5.56 5.87 8.92
C GLY A 75 -5.61 6.20 10.41
N VAL A 76 -5.48 7.48 10.76
CA VAL A 76 -5.60 7.94 12.15
C VAL A 76 -7.01 7.73 12.69
N VAL A 77 -8.04 8.00 11.87
CA VAL A 77 -9.44 7.79 12.27
C VAL A 77 -9.72 6.31 12.52
N MET A 78 -9.31 5.44 11.60
CA MET A 78 -9.46 3.98 11.76
C MET A 78 -8.75 3.49 13.04
N GLU A 79 -7.53 3.96 13.28
CA GLU A 79 -6.80 3.60 14.50
C GLU A 79 -7.56 4.04 15.75
N LYS A 80 -7.92 5.32 15.86
CA LYS A 80 -8.53 5.88 17.06
C LYS A 80 -9.94 5.35 17.34
N VAL A 81 -10.75 5.16 16.30
CA VAL A 81 -12.17 4.77 16.44
C VAL A 81 -12.32 3.27 16.55
N ALA A 82 -11.56 2.50 15.78
CA ALA A 82 -11.79 1.07 15.67
C ALA A 82 -10.71 0.22 16.39
N TYR A 83 -9.43 0.55 16.25
CA TYR A 83 -8.37 -0.29 16.79
C TYR A 83 -7.98 0.05 18.23
N LYS A 84 -7.91 1.34 18.56
CA LYS A 84 -7.52 1.79 19.91
C LYS A 84 -8.44 1.23 21.03
N PRO A 85 -9.77 1.24 20.89
CA PRO A 85 -10.66 0.67 21.91
C PRO A 85 -10.48 -0.84 22.11
N LEU A 86 -9.99 -1.53 21.10
CA LEU A 86 -9.86 -2.99 21.05
C LEU A 86 -8.42 -3.50 21.28
N ARG A 87 -7.45 -2.64 21.60
CA ARG A 87 -6.04 -3.06 21.78
C ARG A 87 -5.86 -4.15 22.82
N ASN A 88 -6.68 -4.13 23.88
CA ASN A 88 -6.65 -5.14 24.96
C ASN A 88 -7.61 -6.31 24.71
N ALA A 89 -8.33 -6.31 23.57
CA ALA A 89 -9.23 -7.38 23.21
C ALA A 89 -8.48 -8.57 22.54
N SER A 90 -9.21 -9.64 22.27
CA SER A 90 -8.64 -10.81 21.60
C SER A 90 -8.18 -10.46 20.16
N ARG A 91 -7.17 -11.15 19.64
CA ARG A 91 -6.68 -10.99 18.26
C ARG A 91 -7.80 -11.22 17.23
N ILE A 92 -8.75 -12.10 17.56
CA ILE A 92 -9.92 -12.40 16.72
C ILE A 92 -10.84 -11.18 16.62
N SER A 93 -11.07 -10.47 17.74
CA SER A 93 -11.88 -9.25 17.73
C SER A 93 -11.29 -8.16 16.83
N LEU A 94 -9.98 -7.98 16.87
CA LEU A 94 -9.26 -7.04 16.00
C LEU A 94 -9.36 -7.43 14.53
N LEU A 95 -9.26 -8.73 14.21
CA LEU A 95 -9.39 -9.25 12.87
C LEU A 95 -10.80 -9.04 12.31
N ILE A 96 -11.84 -9.35 13.10
CA ILE A 96 -13.24 -9.11 12.71
C ILE A 96 -13.50 -7.62 12.47
N THR A 97 -12.95 -6.76 13.32
CA THR A 97 -13.05 -5.30 13.17
C THR A 97 -12.39 -4.83 11.87
N ALA A 98 -11.19 -5.35 11.55
CA ALA A 98 -10.50 -5.03 10.30
C ALA A 98 -11.33 -5.42 9.06
N ILE A 99 -11.94 -6.60 9.07
CA ILE A 99 -12.85 -7.06 8.00
C ILE A 99 -14.11 -6.17 7.95
N GLY A 100 -14.67 -5.80 9.10
CA GLY A 100 -15.82 -4.90 9.18
C GLY A 100 -15.53 -3.53 8.55
N ILE A 101 -14.35 -2.95 8.83
CA ILE A 101 -13.91 -1.68 8.22
C ILE A 101 -13.71 -1.85 6.72
N SER A 102 -13.13 -2.96 6.27
CA SER A 102 -12.95 -3.29 4.86
C SER A 102 -14.30 -3.24 4.13
N TYR A 103 -15.29 -3.99 4.61
CA TYR A 103 -16.63 -3.98 4.02
C TYR A 103 -17.32 -2.61 4.13
N LEU A 104 -17.12 -1.87 5.21
CA LEU A 104 -17.66 -0.53 5.34
C LEU A 104 -17.12 0.39 4.24
N LEU A 105 -15.81 0.41 4.01
CA LEU A 105 -15.18 1.22 2.96
C LEU A 105 -15.66 0.81 1.57
N GLN A 106 -15.65 -0.48 1.24
CA GLN A 106 -16.10 -0.98 -0.06
C GLN A 106 -17.55 -0.60 -0.33
N ASN A 107 -18.47 -0.88 0.60
CA ASN A 107 -19.88 -0.59 0.42
C ASN A 107 -20.17 0.92 0.40
N LEU A 108 -19.46 1.72 1.21
CA LEU A 108 -19.59 3.19 1.18
C LEU A 108 -19.22 3.74 -0.20
N PHE A 109 -18.09 3.31 -0.75
CA PHE A 109 -17.65 3.74 -2.09
C PHE A 109 -18.56 3.21 -3.19
N GLN A 110 -19.09 2.00 -3.03
CA GLN A 110 -20.08 1.44 -3.95
C GLN A 110 -21.39 2.23 -3.94
N LEU A 111 -21.87 2.69 -2.80
CA LEU A 111 -23.06 3.53 -2.69
C LEU A 111 -22.87 4.91 -3.32
N ILE A 112 -21.68 5.52 -3.16
CA ILE A 112 -21.39 6.87 -3.66
C ILE A 112 -21.10 6.85 -5.18
N PHE A 113 -20.30 5.89 -5.66
CA PHE A 113 -19.78 5.87 -7.04
C PHE A 113 -20.40 4.79 -7.93
N GLY A 114 -21.21 3.91 -7.36
CA GLY A 114 -21.77 2.75 -8.06
C GLY A 114 -20.80 1.55 -8.07
N ALA A 115 -21.34 0.39 -8.48
CA ALA A 115 -20.58 -0.86 -8.57
C ALA A 115 -19.76 -0.97 -9.87
N ASN A 116 -20.09 -0.18 -10.90
CA ASN A 116 -19.45 -0.25 -12.21
C ASN A 116 -18.05 0.34 -12.19
N PRO A 117 -17.07 -0.29 -12.85
CA PRO A 117 -15.73 0.28 -12.99
C PRO A 117 -15.78 1.64 -13.68
N GLN A 118 -14.99 2.59 -13.14
CA GLN A 118 -14.86 3.94 -13.69
C GLN A 118 -13.51 4.07 -14.41
N PRO A 119 -13.46 4.73 -15.60
CA PRO A 119 -12.20 4.96 -16.29
C PRO A 119 -11.34 5.96 -15.54
N TYR A 120 -10.11 5.58 -15.22
CA TYR A 120 -9.13 6.45 -14.60
C TYR A 120 -8.26 7.12 -15.65
N HIS A 121 -8.15 8.45 -15.61
CA HIS A 121 -7.27 9.17 -16.51
C HIS A 121 -5.84 9.11 -15.99
N ALA A 122 -5.03 8.26 -16.61
CA ALA A 122 -3.61 8.17 -16.29
C ALA A 122 -2.93 9.52 -16.62
N PHE A 123 -2.22 10.09 -15.65
CA PHE A 123 -1.52 11.38 -15.82
C PHE A 123 -0.02 11.21 -16.08
N ILE A 124 0.49 10.00 -15.98
CA ILE A 124 1.89 9.68 -16.32
C ILE A 124 1.98 9.53 -17.83
N THR A 125 2.32 10.61 -18.52
CA THR A 125 2.39 10.69 -20.00
C THR A 125 3.83 10.77 -20.54
N LEU A 126 4.82 10.35 -19.75
CA LEU A 126 6.22 10.36 -20.19
C LEU A 126 6.45 9.33 -21.31
N PRO A 127 7.44 9.58 -22.19
CA PRO A 127 7.75 8.67 -23.28
C PRO A 127 8.24 7.31 -22.79
N ALA A 128 7.91 6.25 -23.52
CA ALA A 128 8.43 4.93 -23.25
C ALA A 128 9.94 4.89 -23.52
N LEU A 129 10.67 4.20 -22.65
CA LEU A 129 12.11 3.95 -22.81
C LEU A 129 12.31 2.77 -23.77
N ASN A 130 12.97 3.00 -24.90
CA ASN A 130 13.31 1.97 -25.86
C ASN A 130 14.75 1.50 -25.64
N LEU A 131 14.91 0.32 -25.04
CA LEU A 131 16.19 -0.31 -24.81
C LEU A 131 16.33 -1.57 -25.68
N GLY A 132 17.13 -1.52 -26.74
CA GLY A 132 17.47 -2.70 -27.53
C GLY A 132 16.28 -3.45 -28.14
N GLY A 133 15.20 -2.74 -28.56
CA GLY A 133 13.99 -3.34 -29.12
C GLY A 133 12.90 -3.70 -28.09
N ILE A 134 13.11 -3.40 -26.81
CA ILE A 134 12.12 -3.52 -25.74
C ILE A 134 11.61 -2.13 -25.37
N SER A 135 10.29 -1.92 -25.50
CA SER A 135 9.64 -0.66 -25.11
C SER A 135 9.11 -0.77 -23.66
N ILE A 136 9.70 -0.02 -22.75
CA ILE A 136 9.30 0.04 -21.32
C ILE A 136 8.39 1.24 -21.13
N GLN A 137 7.16 1.00 -20.74
CA GLN A 137 6.20 2.06 -20.45
C GLN A 137 6.65 2.94 -19.26
N ALA A 138 6.32 4.23 -19.33
CA ALA A 138 6.69 5.19 -18.29
C ALA A 138 6.19 4.79 -16.89
N ASN A 139 4.99 4.24 -16.80
CA ASN A 139 4.40 3.79 -15.55
C ASN A 139 5.29 2.77 -14.83
N TYR A 140 6.00 1.89 -15.55
CA TYR A 140 6.81 0.82 -14.96
C TYR A 140 8.06 1.35 -14.25
N TYR A 141 8.85 2.17 -14.96
CA TYR A 141 10.07 2.71 -14.35
C TYR A 141 9.78 3.76 -13.27
N ILE A 142 8.67 4.51 -13.38
CA ILE A 142 8.25 5.46 -12.35
C ILE A 142 7.79 4.71 -11.10
N THR A 143 6.92 3.70 -11.26
CA THR A 143 6.44 2.90 -10.12
C THR A 143 7.59 2.23 -9.40
N PHE A 144 8.54 1.65 -10.14
CA PHE A 144 9.74 1.06 -9.56
C PHE A 144 10.60 2.09 -8.80
N SER A 145 10.87 3.24 -9.43
CA SER A 145 11.70 4.30 -8.82
C SER A 145 11.05 4.87 -7.56
N VAL A 146 9.74 5.12 -7.59
CA VAL A 146 8.98 5.62 -6.44
C VAL A 146 8.97 4.58 -5.32
N SER A 147 8.77 3.30 -5.63
CA SER A 147 8.79 2.22 -4.65
C SER A 147 10.13 2.13 -3.92
N VAL A 148 11.25 2.12 -4.67
CA VAL A 148 12.60 2.08 -4.09
C VAL A 148 12.90 3.33 -3.29
N LEU A 149 12.53 4.51 -3.79
CA LEU A 149 12.71 5.78 -3.08
C LEU A 149 11.97 5.77 -1.74
N LEU A 150 10.70 5.37 -1.73
CA LEU A 150 9.88 5.33 -0.52
C LEU A 150 10.38 4.27 0.48
N MET A 151 10.87 3.13 0.00
CA MET A 151 11.54 2.13 0.85
C MET A 151 12.75 2.75 1.56
N ILE A 152 13.61 3.44 0.81
CA ILE A 152 14.81 4.09 1.37
C ILE A 152 14.40 5.17 2.38
N LEU A 153 13.48 6.05 2.01
CA LEU A 153 13.00 7.12 2.89
C LEU A 153 12.38 6.56 4.17
N LEU A 154 11.54 5.53 4.06
CA LEU A 154 10.93 4.89 5.22
C LEU A 154 11.97 4.22 6.12
N THR A 155 12.93 3.52 5.54
CA THR A 155 14.04 2.89 6.28
C THR A 155 14.86 3.94 7.02
N LEU A 156 15.20 5.05 6.36
CA LEU A 156 15.91 6.16 6.98
C LEU A 156 15.08 6.82 8.08
N PHE A 157 13.78 7.03 7.84
CA PHE A 157 12.87 7.59 8.84
C PHE A 157 12.83 6.73 10.10
N VAL A 158 12.59 5.43 9.97
CA VAL A 158 12.50 4.51 11.11
C VAL A 158 13.84 4.37 11.83
N ASN A 159 14.96 4.38 11.11
CA ASN A 159 16.28 4.15 11.72
C ASN A 159 16.94 5.42 12.26
N LYS A 160 16.70 6.58 11.68
CA LYS A 160 17.48 7.81 11.98
C LYS A 160 16.68 8.85 12.76
N THR A 161 15.34 8.84 12.74
CA THR A 161 14.55 9.86 13.41
C THR A 161 14.21 9.50 14.86
N THR A 162 13.91 10.52 15.68
CA THR A 162 13.45 10.33 17.07
C THR A 162 12.11 9.58 17.12
N MET A 163 11.21 9.87 16.17
CA MET A 163 9.93 9.17 16.06
C MET A 163 10.12 7.71 15.64
N GLY A 164 11.06 7.43 14.72
CA GLY A 164 11.41 6.06 14.37
C GLY A 164 12.02 5.27 15.53
N LYS A 165 12.80 5.92 16.40
CA LYS A 165 13.29 5.31 17.65
C LYS A 165 12.11 5.00 18.59
N ALA A 166 11.17 5.92 18.74
CA ALA A 166 9.94 5.70 19.54
C ALA A 166 9.12 4.53 18.98
N MET A 167 8.95 4.44 17.66
CA MET A 167 8.26 3.34 16.99
C MET A 167 8.92 1.99 17.31
N ARG A 168 10.23 1.90 17.24
CA ARG A 168 10.97 0.66 17.58
C ARG A 168 10.85 0.32 19.07
N ALA A 169 10.96 1.30 19.96
CA ALA A 169 10.78 1.07 21.39
C ALA A 169 9.38 0.52 21.69
N VAL A 170 8.32 1.11 21.09
CA VAL A 170 6.94 0.62 21.22
C VAL A 170 6.78 -0.79 20.66
N SER A 171 7.47 -1.13 19.58
CA SER A 171 7.40 -2.46 18.96
C SER A 171 8.01 -3.56 19.80
N GLU A 172 8.99 -3.23 20.65
CA GLU A 172 9.63 -4.17 21.58
C GLU A 172 8.79 -4.36 22.85
N ASP A 173 8.46 -3.27 23.54
CA ASP A 173 7.67 -3.29 24.77
C ASP A 173 6.93 -1.95 24.95
N GLU A 174 5.60 -1.99 24.83
CA GLU A 174 4.74 -0.81 25.02
C GLU A 174 4.78 -0.28 26.46
N GLY A 175 4.90 -1.18 27.47
CA GLY A 175 4.95 -0.82 28.86
C GLY A 175 6.24 -0.09 29.20
N ALA A 176 7.39 -0.67 28.82
CA ALA A 176 8.70 -0.04 28.99
C ALA A 176 8.79 1.30 28.24
N ALA A 177 8.26 1.37 27.02
CA ALA A 177 8.23 2.62 26.24
C ALA A 177 7.46 3.73 26.96
N LYS A 178 6.31 3.41 27.57
CA LYS A 178 5.54 4.36 28.40
C LYS A 178 6.34 4.87 29.61
N LEU A 179 7.04 3.99 30.31
CA LEU A 179 7.86 4.35 31.46
C LEU A 179 9.01 5.29 31.07
N MET A 180 9.52 5.15 29.85
CA MET A 180 10.54 6.04 29.26
C MET A 180 9.96 7.36 28.70
N GLY A 181 8.68 7.64 28.94
CA GLY A 181 8.02 8.89 28.50
C GLY A 181 7.58 8.93 27.05
N ILE A 182 7.58 7.78 26.33
CA ILE A 182 7.11 7.70 24.94
C ILE A 182 5.57 7.66 24.93
N ASN A 183 4.97 8.56 24.15
CA ASN A 183 3.53 8.52 23.91
C ASN A 183 3.19 7.42 22.90
N VAL A 184 2.80 6.25 23.41
CA VAL A 184 2.47 5.04 22.61
C VAL A 184 1.31 5.31 21.65
N ASP A 185 0.26 6.02 22.11
CA ASP A 185 -0.92 6.31 21.28
C ASP A 185 -0.56 7.15 20.06
N THR A 186 0.21 8.22 20.27
CA THR A 186 0.66 9.07 19.15
C THR A 186 1.56 8.30 18.20
N THR A 187 2.42 7.44 18.72
CA THR A 187 3.33 6.62 17.92
C THR A 187 2.57 5.64 17.02
N ILE A 188 1.56 4.96 17.56
CA ILE A 188 0.73 4.02 16.79
C ILE A 188 -0.14 4.78 15.78
N SER A 189 -0.79 5.90 16.16
CA SER A 189 -1.58 6.70 15.23
C SER A 189 -0.76 7.22 14.05
N LEU A 190 0.48 7.65 14.31
CA LEU A 190 1.39 8.09 13.24
C LEU A 190 1.82 6.92 12.34
N THR A 191 2.01 5.73 12.90
CA THR A 191 2.29 4.52 12.13
C THR A 191 1.16 4.20 11.14
N PHE A 192 -0.09 4.27 11.60
CA PHE A 192 -1.27 4.10 10.73
C PHE A 192 -1.35 5.19 9.67
N ALA A 193 -1.08 6.45 10.02
CA ALA A 193 -1.05 7.57 9.06
C ALA A 193 -0.03 7.32 7.93
N ILE A 194 1.20 6.94 8.28
CA ILE A 194 2.26 6.66 7.30
C ILE A 194 1.89 5.45 6.44
N GLY A 195 1.41 4.36 7.06
CA GLY A 195 0.98 3.17 6.32
C GLY A 195 -0.10 3.50 5.30
N CYS A 196 -1.14 4.24 5.70
CA CYS A 196 -2.25 4.64 4.83
C CYS A 196 -1.82 5.67 3.76
N ALA A 197 -0.85 6.53 4.05
CA ALA A 197 -0.24 7.42 3.06
C ALA A 197 0.49 6.63 1.95
N LEU A 198 1.23 5.57 2.33
CA LEU A 198 1.88 4.66 1.37
C LEU A 198 0.85 3.89 0.54
N ALA A 199 -0.25 3.44 1.15
CA ALA A 199 -1.35 2.81 0.44
C ALA A 199 -1.99 3.74 -0.59
N ALA A 200 -2.15 5.04 -0.28
CA ALA A 200 -2.67 6.02 -1.24
C ALA A 200 -1.75 6.14 -2.47
N ILE A 201 -0.44 6.24 -2.26
CA ILE A 201 0.54 6.29 -3.36
C ILE A 201 0.48 5.01 -4.20
N ALA A 202 0.43 3.85 -3.56
CA ALA A 202 0.28 2.57 -4.24
C ALA A 202 -1.01 2.51 -5.08
N GLY A 203 -2.14 3.00 -4.56
CA GLY A 203 -3.42 3.06 -5.25
C GLY A 203 -3.39 3.96 -6.49
N ILE A 204 -2.77 5.11 -6.39
CA ILE A 204 -2.59 6.04 -7.51
C ILE A 204 -1.72 5.41 -8.60
N LEU A 205 -0.59 4.80 -8.24
CA LEU A 205 0.31 4.15 -9.19
C LEU A 205 -0.34 2.92 -9.82
N TYR A 206 -1.10 2.14 -9.03
CA TYR A 206 -1.89 1.03 -9.54
C TYR A 206 -2.92 1.50 -10.57
N ALA A 207 -3.69 2.56 -10.28
CA ALA A 207 -4.67 3.11 -11.19
C ALA A 207 -4.05 3.73 -12.46
N ASN A 208 -2.81 4.23 -12.39
CA ASN A 208 -2.07 4.66 -13.59
C ASN A 208 -1.61 3.48 -14.46
N CYS A 209 -1.29 2.32 -13.86
CA CYS A 209 -0.92 1.11 -14.61
C CYS A 209 -2.15 0.39 -15.17
N TYR A 210 -3.25 0.39 -14.43
CA TYR A 210 -4.52 -0.25 -14.77
C TYR A 210 -5.62 0.82 -14.74
N PRO A 211 -5.93 1.48 -15.87
CA PRO A 211 -6.75 2.69 -15.91
C PRO A 211 -8.24 2.43 -15.72
N MET A 212 -8.58 1.59 -14.75
CA MET A 212 -9.95 1.29 -14.31
C MET A 212 -9.95 1.20 -12.78
N ILE A 213 -10.86 1.93 -12.14
CA ILE A 213 -11.07 1.88 -10.70
C ILE A 213 -12.46 1.35 -10.37
N ASN A 214 -12.54 0.53 -9.34
CA ASN A 214 -13.80 0.00 -8.81
C ASN A 214 -13.74 -0.08 -7.27
N PRO A 215 -14.87 -0.20 -6.56
CA PRO A 215 -14.90 -0.24 -5.09
C PRO A 215 -14.16 -1.42 -4.45
N THR A 216 -13.79 -2.45 -5.21
CA THR A 216 -13.06 -3.62 -4.74
C THR A 216 -11.61 -3.67 -5.23
N LEU A 217 -11.14 -2.59 -5.88
CA LEU A 217 -9.83 -2.51 -6.53
C LEU A 217 -8.66 -2.89 -5.60
N GLY A 218 -8.75 -2.58 -4.33
CA GLY A 218 -7.69 -2.85 -3.36
C GLY A 218 -7.68 -4.25 -2.77
N SER A 219 -8.75 -5.04 -2.95
CA SER A 219 -8.91 -6.34 -2.27
C SER A 219 -7.85 -7.36 -2.68
N LEU A 220 -7.72 -7.67 -3.97
CA LEU A 220 -6.73 -8.63 -4.47
C LEU A 220 -5.28 -8.14 -4.28
N PRO A 221 -4.90 -6.92 -4.71
CA PRO A 221 -3.55 -6.42 -4.47
C PRO A 221 -3.21 -6.33 -2.97
N GLY A 222 -4.19 -6.01 -2.13
CA GLY A 222 -4.02 -5.97 -0.68
C GLY A 222 -3.67 -7.33 -0.10
N ILE A 223 -4.40 -8.39 -0.45
CA ILE A 223 -4.12 -9.76 0.01
C ILE A 223 -2.75 -10.25 -0.51
N LYS A 224 -2.46 -10.05 -1.80
CA LYS A 224 -1.17 -10.44 -2.39
C LYS A 224 0.00 -9.72 -1.72
N ALA A 225 -0.12 -8.42 -1.47
CA ALA A 225 0.90 -7.66 -0.76
C ALA A 225 1.06 -8.07 0.72
N PHE A 226 -0.04 -8.46 1.38
CA PHE A 226 0.05 -9.04 2.71
C PHE A 226 0.83 -10.37 2.70
N ILE A 227 0.55 -11.26 1.75
CA ILE A 227 1.31 -12.51 1.56
C ILE A 227 2.79 -12.20 1.30
N ALA A 228 3.07 -11.20 0.46
CA ALA A 228 4.43 -10.75 0.18
C ALA A 228 5.14 -10.23 1.45
N ALA A 229 4.46 -9.45 2.30
CA ALA A 229 4.99 -8.99 3.57
C ALA A 229 5.30 -10.15 4.53
N VAL A 230 4.43 -11.17 4.56
CA VAL A 230 4.63 -12.38 5.39
C VAL A 230 5.82 -13.20 4.86
N LEU A 231 5.91 -13.41 3.55
CA LEU A 231 7.02 -14.13 2.91
C LEU A 231 8.36 -13.44 3.15
N GLY A 232 8.37 -12.10 3.12
CA GLY A 232 9.58 -11.31 3.37
C GLY A 232 9.94 -11.16 4.85
N GLY A 233 9.07 -11.63 5.76
CA GLY A 233 9.20 -11.43 7.21
C GLY A 233 8.52 -10.14 7.65
N ILE A 234 7.25 -10.27 8.04
CA ILE A 234 6.42 -9.14 8.48
C ILE A 234 7.08 -8.40 9.66
N GLY A 235 7.19 -7.07 9.54
CA GLY A 235 7.94 -6.23 10.48
C GLY A 235 9.33 -5.81 9.97
N SER A 236 9.87 -6.49 8.95
CA SER A 236 11.13 -6.11 8.29
C SER A 236 10.85 -5.34 7.00
N ILE A 237 11.19 -4.04 6.98
CA ILE A 237 10.99 -3.18 5.80
C ILE A 237 11.69 -3.74 4.54
N PRO A 238 13.00 -4.08 4.57
CA PRO A 238 13.68 -4.64 3.40
C PRO A 238 13.12 -6.02 3.02
N GLY A 239 12.78 -6.84 4.02
CA GLY A 239 12.22 -8.17 3.79
C GLY A 239 10.89 -8.11 3.04
N ALA A 240 9.95 -7.28 3.48
CA ALA A 240 8.66 -7.11 2.83
C ALA A 240 8.78 -6.68 1.36
N VAL A 241 9.74 -5.80 1.05
CA VAL A 241 10.02 -5.37 -0.33
C VAL A 241 10.58 -6.52 -1.16
N LEU A 242 11.53 -7.30 -0.63
CA LEU A 242 12.07 -8.47 -1.32
C LEU A 242 10.96 -9.52 -1.57
N GLY A 243 10.13 -9.80 -0.57
CA GLY A 243 8.97 -10.69 -0.72
C GLY A 243 7.99 -10.21 -1.80
N ALA A 244 7.77 -8.90 -1.89
CA ALA A 244 6.90 -8.32 -2.91
C ALA A 244 7.48 -8.45 -4.32
N PHE A 245 8.78 -8.23 -4.51
CA PHE A 245 9.43 -8.45 -5.81
C PHE A 245 9.42 -9.92 -6.21
N ILE A 246 9.68 -10.84 -5.27
CA ILE A 246 9.61 -12.28 -5.54
C ILE A 246 8.18 -12.64 -5.98
N LEU A 247 7.14 -12.21 -5.24
CA LEU A 247 5.76 -12.50 -5.58
C LEU A 247 5.36 -11.91 -6.93
N GLY A 248 5.70 -10.64 -7.20
CA GLY A 248 5.42 -10.00 -8.47
C GLY A 248 6.12 -10.68 -9.64
N MET A 249 7.34 -11.18 -9.43
CA MET A 249 8.08 -11.93 -10.44
C MET A 249 7.43 -13.28 -10.72
N VAL A 250 7.07 -14.03 -9.67
CA VAL A 250 6.38 -15.32 -9.79
C VAL A 250 5.05 -15.12 -10.53
N GLU A 251 4.26 -14.12 -10.15
CA GLU A 251 2.99 -13.79 -10.80
C GLU A 251 3.17 -13.50 -12.30
N ALA A 252 4.11 -12.64 -12.66
CA ALA A 252 4.35 -12.30 -14.07
C ALA A 252 4.81 -13.51 -14.90
N MET A 253 5.69 -14.34 -14.34
CA MET A 253 6.18 -15.55 -15.02
C MET A 253 5.08 -16.61 -15.13
N THR A 254 4.29 -16.83 -14.08
CA THR A 254 3.17 -17.78 -14.10
C THR A 254 2.14 -17.37 -15.15
N LYS A 255 1.79 -16.09 -15.20
CA LYS A 255 0.85 -15.55 -16.19
C LYS A 255 1.33 -15.73 -17.63
N ALA A 256 2.63 -15.61 -17.87
CA ALA A 256 3.21 -15.68 -19.21
C ALA A 256 3.47 -17.10 -19.71
N TYR A 257 3.85 -18.02 -18.82
CA TYR A 257 4.37 -19.34 -19.20
C TYR A 257 3.51 -20.54 -18.76
N ILE A 258 2.62 -20.34 -17.79
CA ILE A 258 1.81 -21.44 -17.25
C ILE A 258 0.32 -21.20 -17.53
N SER A 259 -0.31 -20.26 -16.84
CA SER A 259 -1.73 -19.93 -17.00
C SER A 259 -2.06 -18.62 -16.33
N SER A 260 -2.91 -17.82 -16.98
CA SER A 260 -3.45 -16.59 -16.38
C SER A 260 -4.43 -16.87 -15.25
N GLN A 261 -5.06 -18.06 -15.21
CA GLN A 261 -6.01 -18.46 -14.17
C GLN A 261 -5.32 -18.89 -12.86
N LEU A 262 -4.06 -19.29 -12.91
CA LEU A 262 -3.28 -19.71 -11.74
C LEU A 262 -2.51 -18.57 -11.08
N THR A 263 -2.68 -17.34 -11.54
CA THR A 263 -1.98 -16.16 -11.01
C THR A 263 -2.68 -15.51 -9.83
N ASP A 264 -3.95 -15.79 -9.61
CA ASP A 264 -4.78 -15.30 -8.51
C ASP A 264 -4.99 -16.43 -7.49
#